data_f9d01c3331572d371a7fbf98cc8081f1
#
_entry.id   f9d01c3331572d371a7fbf98cc8081f1
#
_cell.length_a   1.000
_cell.length_b   1.000
_cell.length_c   1.000
_cell.angle_alpha   90.00
_cell.angle_beta   90.00
_cell.angle_gamma   90.00
#
_symmetry.space_group_name_H-M   'P 1'
#
loop_
_entity.id
_entity.type
_entity.pdbx_description
1 polymer ?
#
loop_
_entity_poly.entity_id
_entity_poly.type
_entity_poly.pdbx_seq_one_letter_code
_entity_poly.pdbx_strand_id
1 'polypeptide(L)'
;MSDRLFIRIVDGQPFEHPLIESNVRSAFPELDRNNLPSDWKYFIRVQSDMGPYQKNPTCHYELDNSGKHYTDKWSYEEMTDIEKQNKIEEVKSNWSDKHPDGLDSWAFDEDLCRYEPPIPRPKDYDGQNYGWNEAAYQAGYAADAWYFISRSEN
;
A
#
# COMPACT_ATOMS: atom_id res chain seq x y z
N MET A 1 -13.82 8.92 -10.85
CA MET A 1 -14.49 8.86 -9.54
C MET A 1 -14.52 7.41 -9.07
N SER A 2 -14.06 7.19 -7.86
CA SER A 2 -14.20 5.88 -7.24
C SER A 2 -15.63 5.70 -6.76
N ASP A 3 -16.17 4.51 -6.93
CA ASP A 3 -17.48 4.15 -6.43
C ASP A 3 -17.49 4.14 -4.91
N ARG A 4 -18.59 4.58 -4.33
CA ARG A 4 -18.80 4.45 -2.89
C ARG A 4 -18.92 2.96 -2.54
N LEU A 5 -18.54 2.62 -1.31
CA LEU A 5 -18.70 1.29 -0.77
C LEU A 5 -19.80 1.27 0.29
N PHE A 6 -20.53 0.17 0.33
CA PHE A 6 -21.66 -0.03 1.26
C PHE A 6 -21.51 -1.39 1.92
N ILE A 7 -21.92 -1.49 3.17
CA ILE A 7 -21.94 -2.78 3.86
C ILE A 7 -23.28 -2.98 4.54
N ARG A 8 -23.80 -4.20 4.41
CA ARG A 8 -25.06 -4.60 5.03
C ARG A 8 -24.82 -4.98 6.48
N ILE A 9 -25.80 -4.70 7.33
CA ILE A 9 -25.74 -5.04 8.75
C ILE A 9 -26.79 -6.13 9.00
N VAL A 10 -26.34 -7.26 9.53
CA VAL A 10 -27.19 -8.41 9.89
C VAL A 10 -26.90 -8.75 11.35
N ASP A 11 -27.96 -8.83 12.14
CA ASP A 11 -27.86 -9.11 13.59
C ASP A 11 -26.90 -8.14 14.31
N GLY A 12 -26.92 -6.88 13.90
CA GLY A 12 -26.06 -5.85 14.50
C GLY A 12 -24.60 -5.89 14.10
N GLN A 13 -24.23 -6.75 13.15
CA GLN A 13 -22.85 -6.92 12.71
C GLN A 13 -22.71 -6.73 11.21
N PRO A 14 -21.54 -6.24 10.74
CA PRO A 14 -21.30 -6.15 9.30
C PRO A 14 -21.35 -7.54 8.66
N PHE A 15 -22.05 -7.62 7.53
CA PHE A 15 -22.33 -8.88 6.83
C PHE A 15 -21.41 -9.04 5.63
N GLU A 16 -20.65 -10.14 5.62
CA GLU A 16 -19.72 -10.51 4.54
C GLU A 16 -18.70 -9.41 4.23
N HIS A 17 -18.82 -8.82 3.06
CA HIS A 17 -17.86 -7.84 2.54
C HIS A 17 -18.56 -6.59 2.04
N PRO A 18 -17.87 -5.44 2.00
CA PRO A 18 -18.46 -4.25 1.40
C PRO A 18 -18.72 -4.46 -0.09
N LEU A 19 -19.77 -3.82 -0.57
CA LEU A 19 -20.22 -3.88 -1.96
C LEU A 19 -19.96 -2.53 -2.63
N ILE A 20 -19.53 -2.56 -3.87
CA ILE A 20 -19.43 -1.33 -4.67
C ILE A 20 -20.82 -0.82 -5.07
N GLU A 21 -20.95 0.49 -5.26
CA GLU A 21 -22.22 1.14 -5.50
C GLU A 21 -22.98 0.57 -6.70
N SER A 22 -22.28 0.22 -7.77
CA SER A 22 -22.92 -0.38 -8.95
C SER A 22 -23.59 -1.71 -8.63
N ASN A 23 -22.96 -2.54 -7.79
CA ASN A 23 -23.53 -3.81 -7.37
C ASN A 23 -24.75 -3.60 -6.45
N VAL A 24 -24.65 -2.62 -5.56
CA VAL A 24 -25.77 -2.27 -4.67
C VAL A 24 -26.96 -1.79 -5.48
N ARG A 25 -26.73 -0.95 -6.47
CA ARG A 25 -27.79 -0.45 -7.36
C ARG A 25 -28.50 -1.58 -8.09
N SER A 26 -27.75 -2.57 -8.55
CA SER A 26 -28.30 -3.70 -9.30
C SER A 26 -29.05 -4.69 -8.40
N ALA A 27 -28.48 -5.01 -7.24
CA ALA A 27 -29.03 -6.02 -6.32
C ALA A 27 -30.11 -5.47 -5.41
N PHE A 28 -30.03 -4.19 -5.06
CA PHE A 28 -30.96 -3.54 -4.13
C PHE A 28 -31.45 -2.20 -4.71
N PRO A 29 -32.21 -2.24 -5.80
CA PRO A 29 -32.61 -1.01 -6.53
C PRO A 29 -33.49 -0.06 -5.70
N GLU A 30 -34.14 -0.56 -4.67
CA GLU A 30 -35.02 0.26 -3.82
C GLU A 30 -34.30 0.91 -2.65
N LEU A 31 -33.02 0.59 -2.45
CA LEU A 31 -32.23 1.18 -1.39
C LEU A 31 -31.89 2.64 -1.71
N ASP A 32 -32.21 3.55 -0.80
CA ASP A 32 -31.78 4.95 -0.91
C ASP A 32 -30.34 5.06 -0.46
N ARG A 33 -29.42 5.14 -1.41
CA ARG A 33 -27.98 5.18 -1.16
C ARG A 33 -27.48 6.49 -0.54
N ASN A 34 -28.32 7.50 -0.51
CA ASN A 34 -27.98 8.80 0.10
C ASN A 34 -28.60 8.97 1.49
N ASN A 35 -29.47 8.05 1.90
CA ASN A 35 -30.11 8.06 3.20
C ASN A 35 -30.34 6.61 3.64
N LEU A 36 -29.25 5.97 4.10
CA LEU A 36 -29.24 4.55 4.41
C LEU A 36 -30.11 4.21 5.62
N PRO A 37 -30.92 3.13 5.53
CA PRO A 37 -31.61 2.58 6.69
C PRO A 37 -30.61 1.95 7.68
N SER A 38 -31.11 1.57 8.86
CA SER A 38 -30.26 1.08 9.96
C SER A 38 -29.51 -0.23 9.66
N ASP A 39 -30.00 -1.01 8.69
CA ASP A 39 -29.36 -2.27 8.29
C ASP A 39 -28.33 -2.08 7.17
N TRP A 40 -27.96 -0.87 6.85
CA TRP A 40 -26.92 -0.51 5.89
C TRP A 40 -26.04 0.59 6.46
N LYS A 41 -24.75 0.53 6.12
CA LYS A 41 -23.78 1.57 6.45
C LYS A 41 -22.88 1.82 5.24
N TYR A 42 -22.30 3.00 5.17
CA TYR A 42 -21.22 3.27 4.23
C TYR A 42 -19.97 2.53 4.68
N PHE A 43 -19.06 2.31 3.76
CA PHE A 43 -17.79 1.68 4.06
C PHE A 43 -16.64 2.52 3.49
N ILE A 44 -15.61 2.75 4.30
CA ILE A 44 -14.39 3.40 3.86
C ILE A 44 -13.26 2.38 3.94
N ARG A 45 -12.68 2.06 2.79
CA ARG A 45 -11.58 1.10 2.70
C ARG A 45 -10.30 1.74 3.26
N VAL A 46 -9.66 1.05 4.19
CA VAL A 46 -8.36 1.42 4.73
C VAL A 46 -7.38 0.34 4.34
N GLN A 47 -6.33 0.72 3.60
CA GLN A 47 -5.31 -0.21 3.17
C GLN A 47 -4.43 -0.64 4.34
N SER A 48 -3.88 -1.85 4.24
CA SER A 48 -2.94 -2.35 5.24
C SER A 48 -1.71 -1.46 5.32
N ASP A 49 -1.36 -1.07 6.54
CA ASP A 49 -0.16 -0.30 6.86
C ASP A 49 0.91 -1.17 7.51
N MET A 50 0.92 -2.46 7.17
CA MET A 50 1.88 -3.43 7.73
C MET A 50 3.31 -2.96 7.55
N GLY A 51 4.04 -2.88 8.66
CA GLY A 51 5.46 -2.52 8.65
C GLY A 51 6.34 -3.67 8.14
N PRO A 52 7.64 -3.37 7.86
CA PRO A 52 8.53 -4.36 7.25
C PRO A 52 8.82 -5.57 8.13
N TYR A 53 8.68 -5.45 9.43
CA TYR A 53 8.94 -6.53 10.40
C TYR A 53 7.68 -7.07 11.05
N GLN A 54 6.54 -6.80 10.45
CA GLN A 54 5.25 -7.35 10.85
C GLN A 54 4.82 -8.44 9.90
N LYS A 55 3.98 -9.35 10.38
CA LYS A 55 3.52 -10.51 9.61
C LYS A 55 2.08 -10.86 9.94
N ASN A 56 1.51 -11.77 9.16
CA ASN A 56 0.17 -12.33 9.36
C ASN A 56 -0.90 -11.26 9.55
N PRO A 57 -1.10 -10.38 8.55
CA PRO A 57 -2.11 -9.34 8.67
C PRO A 57 -3.50 -9.95 8.78
N THR A 58 -4.28 -9.48 9.74
CA THR A 58 -5.69 -9.82 9.88
C THR A 58 -6.51 -8.54 9.84
N CYS A 59 -7.72 -8.66 9.33
CA CYS A 59 -8.61 -7.51 9.17
C CYS A 59 -9.98 -7.84 9.73
N HIS A 60 -10.54 -6.90 10.48
CA HIS A 60 -11.95 -6.92 10.83
C HIS A 60 -12.54 -5.53 10.54
N TYR A 61 -13.86 -5.42 10.59
CA TYR A 61 -14.53 -4.16 10.29
C TYR A 61 -15.04 -3.52 11.57
N GLU A 62 -14.77 -2.24 11.74
CA GLU A 62 -15.26 -1.48 12.89
C GLU A 62 -16.01 -0.23 12.44
N LEU A 63 -17.06 0.11 13.20
CA LEU A 63 -17.82 1.33 13.00
C LEU A 63 -16.96 2.52 13.48
N ASP A 64 -16.86 3.55 12.64
CA ASP A 64 -16.10 4.74 12.99
C ASP A 64 -16.85 5.63 14.00
N ASN A 65 -16.19 6.69 14.45
CA ASN A 65 -16.75 7.60 15.45
C ASN A 65 -17.99 8.35 14.97
N SER A 66 -18.19 8.46 13.65
CA SER A 66 -19.38 9.11 13.09
C SER A 66 -20.65 8.27 13.25
N GLY A 67 -20.48 6.95 13.41
CA GLY A 67 -21.57 6.00 13.41
C GLY A 67 -22.17 5.73 12.05
N LYS A 68 -21.62 6.30 10.98
CA LYS A 68 -22.13 6.18 9.61
C LYS A 68 -21.32 5.28 8.72
N HIS A 69 -20.06 5.04 9.06
CA HIS A 69 -19.10 4.30 8.23
C HIS A 69 -18.46 3.17 9.00
N TYR A 70 -18.39 1.99 8.37
CA TYR A 70 -17.47 0.95 8.78
C TYR A 70 -16.14 1.12 8.04
N THR A 71 -15.05 0.72 8.68
CA THR A 71 -13.71 0.77 8.11
C THR A 71 -12.97 -0.53 8.37
N ASP A 72 -11.97 -0.82 7.54
CA ASP A 72 -11.03 -1.89 7.84
C ASP A 72 -10.21 -1.53 9.08
N LYS A 73 -10.07 -2.48 9.99
CA LYS A 73 -9.14 -2.40 11.13
C LYS A 73 -8.15 -3.55 11.02
N TRP A 74 -6.89 -3.21 10.92
CA TRP A 74 -5.81 -4.16 10.71
C TRP A 74 -5.10 -4.51 12.01
N SER A 75 -4.71 -5.76 12.12
CA SER A 75 -3.90 -6.27 13.22
C SER A 75 -2.75 -7.08 12.64
N TYR A 76 -1.59 -7.03 13.27
CA TYR A 76 -0.38 -7.67 12.80
C TYR A 76 0.33 -8.35 13.95
N GLU A 77 1.11 -9.38 13.61
CA GLU A 77 2.06 -9.99 14.54
C GLU A 77 3.44 -9.41 14.30
N GLU A 78 4.21 -9.21 15.35
CA GLU A 78 5.60 -8.80 15.24
C GLU A 78 6.49 -10.00 14.90
N MET A 79 7.45 -9.81 14.02
CA MET A 79 8.46 -10.83 13.74
C MET A 79 9.38 -11.04 14.94
N THR A 80 9.80 -12.27 15.15
CA THR A 80 10.87 -12.56 16.11
C THR A 80 12.19 -12.02 15.60
N ASP A 81 13.20 -11.92 16.48
CA ASP A 81 14.53 -11.43 16.10
C ASP A 81 15.15 -12.30 14.99
N ILE A 82 14.94 -13.62 15.05
CA ILE A 82 15.42 -14.54 14.01
C ILE A 82 14.73 -14.27 12.68
N GLU A 83 13.42 -14.09 12.70
CA GLU A 83 12.66 -13.77 11.48
C GLU A 83 13.10 -12.44 10.86
N LYS A 84 13.34 -11.42 11.68
CA LYS A 84 13.86 -10.13 11.22
C LYS A 84 15.20 -10.28 10.53
N GLN A 85 16.13 -11.01 11.15
CA GLN A 85 17.46 -11.23 10.58
C GLN A 85 17.40 -12.00 9.26
N ASN A 86 16.56 -13.03 9.20
CA ASN A 86 16.36 -13.81 7.97
C ASN A 86 15.83 -12.93 6.85
N LYS A 87 14.88 -12.04 7.15
CA LYS A 87 14.34 -11.11 6.17
C LYS A 87 15.40 -10.11 5.68
N ILE A 88 16.18 -9.55 6.59
CA ILE A 88 17.26 -8.62 6.24
C ILE A 88 18.27 -9.29 5.31
N GLU A 89 18.69 -10.51 5.63
CA GLU A 89 19.62 -11.27 4.81
C GLU A 89 19.05 -11.57 3.42
N GLU A 90 17.77 -11.92 3.36
CA GLU A 90 17.10 -12.19 2.10
C GLU A 90 17.04 -10.93 1.22
N VAL A 91 16.66 -9.79 1.79
CA VAL A 91 16.60 -8.52 1.07
C VAL A 91 17.98 -8.13 0.54
N LYS A 92 19.03 -8.27 1.35
CA LYS A 92 20.39 -7.96 0.94
C LYS A 92 20.89 -8.89 -0.16
N SER A 93 20.58 -10.17 -0.05
CA SER A 93 20.94 -11.16 -1.07
C SER A 93 20.26 -10.87 -2.40
N ASN A 94 18.95 -10.59 -2.36
CA ASN A 94 18.19 -10.24 -3.57
C ASN A 94 18.70 -8.97 -4.22
N TRP A 95 19.11 -7.99 -3.45
CA TRP A 95 19.68 -6.75 -3.97
C TRP A 95 20.97 -7.02 -4.72
N SER A 96 21.87 -7.82 -4.15
CA SER A 96 23.12 -8.18 -4.79
C SER A 96 22.89 -8.93 -6.10
N ASP A 97 21.90 -9.82 -6.14
CA ASP A 97 21.57 -10.58 -7.35
C ASP A 97 20.98 -9.69 -8.45
N LYS A 98 20.19 -8.68 -8.08
CA LYS A 98 19.59 -7.74 -9.03
C LYS A 98 20.59 -6.71 -9.54
N HIS A 99 21.61 -6.41 -8.77
CA HIS A 99 22.58 -5.37 -9.07
C HIS A 99 24.01 -5.92 -9.00
N PRO A 100 24.38 -6.84 -9.91
CA PRO A 100 25.69 -7.49 -9.87
C PRO A 100 26.86 -6.52 -10.06
N ASP A 101 26.62 -5.38 -10.74
CA ASP A 101 27.63 -4.33 -10.92
C ASP A 101 27.63 -3.33 -9.76
N GLY A 102 26.75 -3.54 -8.79
CA GLY A 102 26.64 -2.72 -7.59
C GLY A 102 25.87 -1.43 -7.80
N LEU A 103 25.25 -0.99 -6.74
CA LEU A 103 24.73 0.37 -6.56
C LEU A 103 25.31 0.87 -5.23
N ASP A 104 26.61 1.12 -5.22
CA ASP A 104 27.36 1.39 -3.99
C ASP A 104 26.90 2.64 -3.25
N SER A 105 26.27 3.58 -3.97
CA SER A 105 25.70 4.79 -3.36
C SER A 105 24.44 4.53 -2.53
N TRP A 106 23.73 3.43 -2.82
CA TRP A 106 22.52 3.08 -2.08
C TRP A 106 22.89 2.41 -0.76
N ALA A 107 22.22 2.83 0.31
CA ALA A 107 22.45 2.30 1.65
C ALA A 107 21.25 1.49 2.12
N PHE A 108 21.51 0.39 2.82
CA PHE A 108 20.44 -0.41 3.42
C PHE A 108 19.92 0.31 4.66
N ASP A 109 18.62 0.56 4.66
CA ASP A 109 17.89 1.12 5.80
C ASP A 109 17.25 -0.03 6.59
N GLU A 110 17.79 -0.32 7.76
CA GLU A 110 17.31 -1.42 8.58
C GLU A 110 15.90 -1.18 9.11
N ASP A 111 15.54 0.06 9.41
CA ASP A 111 14.21 0.40 9.90
C ASP A 111 13.12 0.15 8.84
N LEU A 112 13.45 0.37 7.58
CA LEU A 112 12.54 0.15 6.45
C LEU A 112 12.75 -1.21 5.78
N CYS A 113 13.81 -1.92 6.13
CA CYS A 113 14.22 -3.19 5.54
C CYS A 113 14.34 -3.11 4.01
N ARG A 114 14.98 -2.05 3.53
CA ARG A 114 15.19 -1.84 2.09
C ARG A 114 16.38 -0.93 1.84
N TYR A 115 16.89 -0.98 0.60
CA TYR A 115 17.93 -0.04 0.17
C TYR A 115 17.31 1.28 -0.23
N GLU A 116 17.97 2.36 0.17
CA GLU A 116 17.53 3.72 -0.13
C GLU A 116 18.59 4.44 -0.94
N PRO A 117 18.20 5.21 -1.96
CA PRO A 117 19.14 6.02 -2.73
C PRO A 117 19.61 7.22 -1.91
N PRO A 118 20.81 7.76 -2.23
CA PRO A 118 21.30 8.95 -1.54
C PRO A 118 20.51 10.21 -1.87
N ILE A 119 19.81 10.21 -3.00
CA ILE A 119 18.94 11.30 -3.43
C ILE A 119 17.53 10.73 -3.58
N PRO A 120 16.51 11.32 -2.93
CA PRO A 120 15.14 10.80 -3.04
C PRO A 120 14.65 10.77 -4.49
N ARG A 121 13.90 9.74 -4.82
CA ARG A 121 13.27 9.62 -6.14
C ARG A 121 12.33 10.80 -6.37
N PRO A 122 12.36 11.43 -7.56
CA PRO A 122 11.41 12.49 -7.89
C PRO A 122 9.96 11.98 -7.83
N LYS A 123 9.06 12.86 -7.45
CA LYS A 123 7.64 12.49 -7.38
C LYS A 123 7.10 12.24 -8.79
N ASP A 124 6.36 11.16 -8.91
CA ASP A 124 5.75 10.74 -10.16
C ASP A 124 4.28 11.16 -10.17
N TYR A 125 3.99 12.31 -10.77
CA TYR A 125 2.63 12.84 -10.82
C TYR A 125 1.80 12.26 -11.96
N ASP A 126 2.44 11.77 -13.03
CA ASP A 126 1.77 11.37 -14.26
C ASP A 126 2.10 9.96 -14.71
N GLY A 127 2.50 9.10 -13.79
CA GLY A 127 2.94 7.74 -14.12
C GLY A 127 4.27 7.72 -14.87
N GLN A 128 5.09 8.74 -14.67
CA GLN A 128 6.42 8.81 -15.26
C GLN A 128 7.37 7.89 -14.49
N ASN A 129 8.19 7.18 -15.23
CA ASN A 129 9.20 6.30 -14.65
C ASN A 129 10.54 6.99 -14.58
N TYR A 130 11.27 6.76 -13.50
CA TYR A 130 12.62 7.25 -13.32
C TYR A 130 13.58 6.09 -13.14
N GLY A 131 14.75 6.21 -13.73
CA GLY A 131 15.86 5.29 -13.55
C GLY A 131 16.99 5.94 -12.77
N TRP A 132 17.83 5.12 -12.16
CA TRP A 132 19.00 5.58 -11.42
C TRP A 132 20.27 5.36 -12.24
N ASN A 133 21.10 6.41 -12.34
CA ASN A 133 22.39 6.36 -13.01
C ASN A 133 23.51 6.45 -11.96
N GLU A 134 24.01 5.29 -11.55
CA GLU A 134 25.06 5.19 -10.55
C GLU A 134 26.36 5.86 -11.02
N ALA A 135 26.72 5.69 -12.29
CA ALA A 135 27.93 6.28 -12.84
C ALA A 135 27.90 7.82 -12.78
N ALA A 136 26.76 8.42 -13.11
CA ALA A 136 26.60 9.86 -13.01
C ALA A 136 26.72 10.36 -11.57
N TYR A 137 26.14 9.65 -10.63
CA TYR A 137 26.23 9.99 -9.21
C TYR A 137 27.67 9.90 -8.72
N GLN A 138 28.40 8.83 -9.04
CA GLN A 138 29.79 8.63 -8.63
C GLN A 138 30.73 9.65 -9.26
N ALA A 139 30.39 10.14 -10.45
CA ALA A 139 31.17 11.18 -11.12
C ALA A 139 30.88 12.60 -10.59
N GLY A 140 29.98 12.75 -9.63
CA GLY A 140 29.63 14.04 -9.03
C GLY A 140 28.48 14.77 -9.69
N TYR A 141 27.78 14.14 -10.63
CA TYR A 141 26.65 14.71 -11.35
C TYR A 141 25.34 14.32 -10.68
N ALA A 142 25.15 14.74 -9.43
CA ALA A 142 23.97 14.36 -8.62
C ALA A 142 22.65 14.73 -9.29
N ALA A 143 22.59 15.84 -10.02
CA ALA A 143 21.37 16.28 -10.71
C ALA A 143 20.96 15.31 -11.83
N ASP A 144 21.90 14.52 -12.37
CA ASP A 144 21.66 13.58 -13.46
C ASP A 144 21.50 12.14 -12.97
N ALA A 145 21.56 11.92 -11.66
CA ALA A 145 21.46 10.58 -11.08
C ALA A 145 20.08 9.95 -11.30
N TRP A 146 19.02 10.71 -11.12
CA TRP A 146 17.67 10.29 -11.52
C TRP A 146 17.39 10.82 -12.93
N TYR A 147 17.03 9.91 -13.84
CA TYR A 147 16.68 10.28 -15.22
C TYR A 147 15.30 9.77 -15.58
N PHE A 148 14.65 10.52 -16.43
CA PHE A 148 13.31 10.19 -16.92
C PHE A 148 13.36 9.05 -17.94
N ILE A 149 12.53 8.05 -17.72
CA ILE A 149 12.30 6.97 -18.69
C ILE A 149 10.96 7.25 -19.33
N SER A 150 10.93 7.39 -20.67
CA SER A 150 9.68 7.63 -21.37
C SER A 150 8.67 6.53 -21.10
N ARG A 151 7.38 6.89 -21.01
CA ARG A 151 6.31 5.91 -20.90
C ARG A 151 6.40 4.91 -22.03
N SER A 152 6.29 3.63 -21.69
CA SER A 152 6.01 2.66 -22.74
C SER A 152 4.56 2.89 -23.20
N GLU A 153 4.39 3.25 -24.45
CA GLU A 153 3.09 3.32 -25.07
C GLU A 153 2.61 1.89 -25.33
N ASN A 154 1.63 1.47 -24.58
CA ASN A 154 0.92 0.21 -24.86
C ASN A 154 -0.52 0.52 -25.18
#